data_7b6f45715cd5d74e3ad4c725904ac123
#
_entry.id   7b6f45715cd5d74e3ad4c725904ac123
#
_cell.length_a   1.000
_cell.length_b   1.000
_cell.length_c   1.000
_cell.angle_alpha   90.00
_cell.angle_beta   90.00
_cell.angle_gamma   90.00
#
_symmetry.space_group_name_H-M   'P 1'
#
loop_
_entity.id
_entity.type
_entity.pdbx_description
1 polymer ?
#
loop_
_entity_poly.entity_id
_entity_poly.type
_entity_poly.pdbx_seq_one_letter_code
_entity_poly.pdbx_strand_id
1 'polypeptide(L)'
;MKIAEIAKEAGVSVGTVDRVLHKRGRVSAATKARIEKIIQENGYVPNAMARNLKIGSNLKFGILIPKLDSESGYWHKIYNGIKKAGDEIAAFNISLVIKEFDRDEENSLNEEGKQLIEENVDAIALAPVIQKEAFSFVKSLKDIPYAFFDSSITNASPISENIQIAYKAGWCGARVMQLFSPNNNNFICLQMHESAYNQQQRAQGFIDFFKQKNIPIKTYTWKREKNLSFNKFLDSLFEDNNNIDGIFITNDATGLISKYVLKKELLNTPYIIGFDLVEDNKEELLNGNISAIISQSPETQGYNTIMDMYKILFLKQEDNINKCPIPINIIIKENLP
;
A
#
# COMPACT_ATOMS: atom_id res chain seq x y z
N MET A 1 3.63 -25.78 -26.96
CA MET A 1 2.72 -26.13 -28.09
C MET A 1 1.93 -24.89 -28.50
N LYS A 2 1.61 -24.73 -29.79
CA LYS A 2 0.81 -23.58 -30.30
C LYS A 2 -0.65 -24.03 -30.54
N ILE A 3 -1.59 -23.09 -30.51
CA ILE A 3 -3.02 -23.37 -30.78
C ILE A 3 -3.25 -24.10 -32.12
N ALA A 4 -2.44 -23.78 -33.15
CA ALA A 4 -2.48 -24.43 -34.44
C ALA A 4 -2.06 -25.92 -34.40
N GLU A 5 -1.15 -26.27 -33.50
CA GLU A 5 -0.69 -27.66 -33.30
C GLU A 5 -1.77 -28.48 -32.57
N ILE A 6 -2.42 -27.87 -31.54
CA ILE A 6 -3.58 -28.48 -30.88
C ILE A 6 -4.72 -28.75 -31.89
N ALA A 7 -5.00 -27.76 -32.75
CA ALA A 7 -6.03 -27.87 -33.76
C ALA A 7 -5.74 -29.01 -34.74
N LYS A 8 -4.48 -29.15 -35.20
CA LYS A 8 -4.00 -30.21 -36.06
C LYS A 8 -4.14 -31.59 -35.41
N GLU A 9 -3.70 -31.72 -34.15
CA GLU A 9 -3.75 -32.96 -33.39
C GLU A 9 -5.19 -33.37 -33.04
N ALA A 10 -6.05 -32.40 -32.73
CA ALA A 10 -7.46 -32.64 -32.49
C ALA A 10 -8.29 -32.85 -33.78
N GLY A 11 -7.71 -32.67 -34.98
CA GLY A 11 -8.41 -32.79 -36.26
C GLY A 11 -9.54 -31.76 -36.42
N VAL A 12 -9.35 -30.53 -35.95
CA VAL A 12 -10.36 -29.46 -36.00
C VAL A 12 -9.74 -28.14 -36.46
N SER A 13 -10.58 -27.12 -36.73
CA SER A 13 -10.08 -25.79 -37.03
C SER A 13 -9.54 -25.08 -35.77
N VAL A 14 -8.60 -24.15 -35.96
CA VAL A 14 -8.10 -23.25 -34.87
C VAL A 14 -9.26 -22.54 -34.17
N GLY A 15 -10.28 -22.11 -34.91
CA GLY A 15 -11.48 -21.49 -34.34
C GLY A 15 -12.30 -22.41 -33.45
N THR A 16 -12.26 -23.76 -33.70
CA THR A 16 -12.93 -24.73 -32.81
C THR A 16 -12.18 -24.88 -31.49
N VAL A 17 -10.84 -24.92 -31.53
CA VAL A 17 -10.00 -24.93 -30.33
C VAL A 17 -10.21 -23.62 -29.50
N ASP A 18 -10.25 -22.48 -30.19
CA ASP A 18 -10.51 -21.17 -29.54
C ASP A 18 -11.88 -21.16 -28.83
N ARG A 19 -12.92 -21.70 -29.44
CA ARG A 19 -14.26 -21.82 -28.81
C ARG A 19 -14.25 -22.70 -27.57
N VAL A 20 -13.50 -23.80 -27.56
CA VAL A 20 -13.37 -24.68 -26.40
C VAL A 20 -12.60 -23.98 -25.27
N LEU A 21 -11.45 -23.36 -25.58
CA LEU A 21 -10.63 -22.63 -24.63
C LEU A 21 -11.40 -21.50 -23.93
N HIS A 22 -12.29 -20.83 -24.65
CA HIS A 22 -13.04 -19.68 -24.17
C HIS A 22 -14.49 -19.96 -23.82
N LYS A 23 -14.89 -21.23 -23.78
CA LYS A 23 -16.27 -21.66 -23.48
C LYS A 23 -17.34 -20.94 -24.34
N ARG A 24 -16.99 -20.59 -25.60
CA ARG A 24 -17.87 -19.83 -26.51
C ARG A 24 -18.46 -20.78 -27.61
N GLY A 25 -19.75 -20.58 -27.90
CA GLY A 25 -20.42 -21.29 -28.99
C GLY A 25 -20.68 -22.77 -28.70
N ARG A 26 -21.30 -23.50 -29.70
CA ARG A 26 -21.61 -24.91 -29.60
C ARG A 26 -20.48 -25.75 -30.20
N VAL A 27 -19.83 -26.55 -29.38
CA VAL A 27 -18.88 -27.61 -29.79
C VAL A 27 -19.41 -28.92 -29.24
N SER A 28 -19.34 -30.00 -30.00
CA SER A 28 -19.82 -31.33 -29.54
C SER A 28 -19.03 -31.76 -28.29
N ALA A 29 -19.71 -32.48 -27.38
CA ALA A 29 -19.08 -32.96 -26.15
C ALA A 29 -17.83 -33.82 -26.43
N ALA A 30 -17.87 -34.65 -27.45
CA ALA A 30 -16.74 -35.49 -27.87
C ALA A 30 -15.55 -34.66 -28.36
N THR A 31 -15.79 -33.63 -29.18
CA THR A 31 -14.74 -32.74 -29.69
C THR A 31 -14.15 -31.92 -28.55
N LYS A 32 -14.98 -31.42 -27.63
CA LYS A 32 -14.54 -30.67 -26.46
C LYS A 32 -13.62 -31.51 -25.58
N ALA A 33 -14.04 -32.72 -25.19
CA ALA A 33 -13.26 -33.64 -24.36
C ALA A 33 -11.90 -33.98 -25.02
N ARG A 34 -11.85 -34.18 -26.34
CA ARG A 34 -10.61 -34.46 -27.07
C ARG A 34 -9.65 -33.27 -27.01
N ILE A 35 -10.14 -32.05 -27.23
CA ILE A 35 -9.32 -30.84 -27.16
C ILE A 35 -8.81 -30.60 -25.74
N GLU A 36 -9.67 -30.74 -24.72
CA GLU A 36 -9.31 -30.59 -23.32
C GLU A 36 -8.22 -31.58 -22.88
N LYS A 37 -8.33 -32.85 -23.36
CA LYS A 37 -7.31 -33.86 -23.11
C LYS A 37 -5.95 -33.46 -23.70
N ILE A 38 -5.90 -33.05 -24.98
CA ILE A 38 -4.66 -32.60 -25.64
C ILE A 38 -4.04 -31.39 -24.91
N ILE A 39 -4.86 -30.42 -24.47
CA ILE A 39 -4.44 -29.27 -23.70
C ILE A 39 -3.76 -29.71 -22.41
N GLN A 40 -4.38 -30.64 -21.67
CA GLN A 40 -3.90 -31.14 -20.40
C GLN A 40 -2.60 -31.94 -20.54
N GLU A 41 -2.54 -32.86 -21.54
CA GLU A 41 -1.38 -33.73 -21.80
C GLU A 41 -0.15 -32.92 -22.23
N ASN A 42 -0.36 -31.80 -22.93
CA ASN A 42 0.73 -30.94 -23.41
C ASN A 42 1.01 -29.74 -22.54
N GLY A 43 0.33 -29.58 -21.40
CA GLY A 43 0.51 -28.45 -20.51
C GLY A 43 0.29 -27.08 -21.19
N TYR A 44 -0.62 -27.02 -22.18
CA TYR A 44 -0.85 -25.80 -22.94
C TYR A 44 -1.60 -24.76 -22.09
N VAL A 45 -0.95 -23.63 -21.86
CA VAL A 45 -1.57 -22.45 -21.25
C VAL A 45 -1.84 -21.42 -22.35
N PRO A 46 -3.09 -20.93 -22.50
CA PRO A 46 -3.40 -19.88 -23.47
C PRO A 46 -2.50 -18.64 -23.24
N ASN A 47 -1.82 -18.20 -24.30
CA ASN A 47 -1.02 -17.00 -24.24
C ASN A 47 -1.94 -15.76 -24.29
N ALA A 48 -2.40 -15.30 -23.13
CA ALA A 48 -3.24 -14.10 -22.99
C ALA A 48 -2.55 -12.87 -23.57
N MET A 49 -1.22 -12.80 -23.46
CA MET A 49 -0.40 -11.71 -23.99
C MET A 49 -0.50 -11.62 -25.53
N ALA A 50 -0.28 -12.73 -26.23
CA ALA A 50 -0.38 -12.78 -27.71
C ALA A 50 -1.80 -12.47 -28.21
N ARG A 51 -2.82 -12.83 -27.41
CA ARG A 51 -4.22 -12.55 -27.71
C ARG A 51 -4.54 -11.06 -27.56
N ASN A 52 -4.15 -10.45 -26.44
CA ASN A 52 -4.46 -9.04 -26.14
C ASN A 52 -3.70 -8.09 -27.07
N LEU A 53 -2.45 -8.41 -27.43
CA LEU A 53 -1.70 -7.70 -28.47
C LEU A 53 -2.40 -7.78 -29.84
N LYS A 54 -3.02 -8.91 -30.16
CA LYS A 54 -3.74 -9.10 -31.43
C LYS A 54 -5.10 -8.37 -31.47
N ILE A 55 -5.73 -8.16 -30.31
CA ILE A 55 -7.01 -7.44 -30.18
C ILE A 55 -6.80 -5.92 -30.16
N GLY A 56 -5.56 -5.44 -29.92
CA GLY A 56 -5.26 -4.00 -29.85
C GLY A 56 -5.93 -3.33 -28.65
N SER A 57 -6.10 -4.05 -27.52
CA SER A 57 -6.70 -3.47 -26.32
C SER A 57 -5.77 -2.41 -25.73
N ASN A 58 -6.20 -1.15 -25.77
CA ASN A 58 -5.56 -0.07 -25.04
C ASN A 58 -6.22 0.04 -23.68
N LEU A 59 -5.54 -0.42 -22.62
CA LEU A 59 -6.04 -0.23 -21.25
C LEU A 59 -5.47 1.04 -20.65
N LYS A 60 -6.29 1.70 -19.86
CA LYS A 60 -5.92 2.92 -19.14
C LYS A 60 -6.18 2.72 -17.64
N PHE A 61 -5.13 2.72 -16.83
CA PHE A 61 -5.25 2.62 -15.38
C PHE A 61 -5.18 4.01 -14.75
N GLY A 62 -6.23 4.37 -14.00
CA GLY A 62 -6.28 5.57 -13.20
C GLY A 62 -5.58 5.37 -11.87
N ILE A 63 -4.80 6.34 -11.44
CA ILE A 63 -4.12 6.33 -10.15
C ILE A 63 -4.56 7.56 -9.36
N LEU A 64 -5.12 7.35 -8.18
CA LEU A 64 -5.56 8.40 -7.28
C LEU A 64 -4.68 8.35 -6.02
N ILE A 65 -3.73 9.29 -5.93
CA ILE A 65 -2.68 9.32 -4.91
C ILE A 65 -2.67 10.67 -4.19
N PRO A 66 -2.32 10.73 -2.89
CA PRO A 66 -2.07 12.02 -2.23
C PRO A 66 -0.97 12.82 -2.91
N LYS A 67 -1.04 14.16 -2.83
CA LYS A 67 -0.02 15.08 -3.36
C LYS A 67 1.38 14.62 -2.95
N LEU A 68 2.27 14.53 -3.93
CA LEU A 68 3.63 14.01 -3.74
C LEU A 68 4.48 14.97 -2.89
N ASP A 69 4.34 16.28 -3.12
CA ASP A 69 5.16 17.30 -2.47
C ASP A 69 4.67 17.71 -1.07
N SER A 70 3.60 17.09 -0.57
CA SER A 70 2.96 17.50 0.68
C SER A 70 3.67 17.05 1.95
N GLU A 71 4.65 16.12 1.87
CA GLU A 71 5.30 15.49 3.02
C GLU A 71 6.72 15.00 2.75
N SER A 72 7.27 14.28 3.70
CA SER A 72 8.61 13.69 3.83
C SER A 72 9.14 12.85 2.65
N GLY A 73 8.43 12.78 1.52
CA GLY A 73 8.82 11.97 0.36
C GLY A 73 8.25 10.53 0.38
N TYR A 74 7.38 10.19 1.32
CA TYR A 74 6.75 8.86 1.38
C TYR A 74 5.95 8.54 0.10
N TRP A 75 5.11 9.48 -0.35
CA TRP A 75 4.29 9.32 -1.55
C TRP A 75 5.11 9.26 -2.83
N HIS A 76 6.24 9.96 -2.88
CA HIS A 76 7.21 9.80 -3.97
C HIS A 76 7.74 8.38 -4.10
N LYS A 77 7.97 7.67 -3.00
CA LYS A 77 8.42 6.26 -3.05
C LYS A 77 7.34 5.35 -3.62
N ILE A 78 6.08 5.52 -3.22
CA ILE A 78 4.95 4.79 -3.82
C ILE A 78 4.84 5.10 -5.31
N TYR A 79 4.88 6.38 -5.68
CA TYR A 79 4.85 6.83 -7.07
C TYR A 79 5.96 6.22 -7.92
N ASN A 80 7.18 6.13 -7.40
CA ASN A 80 8.30 5.50 -8.10
C ASN A 80 8.01 4.02 -8.40
N GLY A 81 7.41 3.30 -7.46
CA GLY A 81 6.96 1.92 -7.68
C GLY A 81 5.88 1.83 -8.76
N ILE A 82 4.88 2.71 -8.72
CA ILE A 82 3.82 2.80 -9.73
C ILE A 82 4.41 3.10 -11.11
N LYS A 83 5.30 4.09 -11.20
CA LYS A 83 5.97 4.47 -12.45
C LYS A 83 6.78 3.32 -13.04
N LYS A 84 7.59 2.66 -12.20
CA LYS A 84 8.39 1.50 -12.63
C LYS A 84 7.50 0.40 -13.24
N ALA A 85 6.40 0.05 -12.57
CA ALA A 85 5.45 -0.94 -13.11
C ALA A 85 4.78 -0.43 -14.39
N GLY A 86 4.41 0.86 -14.47
CA GLY A 86 3.84 1.49 -15.65
C GLY A 86 4.77 1.41 -16.86
N ASP A 87 6.06 1.68 -16.68
CA ASP A 87 7.08 1.59 -17.73
C ASP A 87 7.20 0.14 -18.26
N GLU A 88 7.11 -0.87 -17.38
CA GLU A 88 7.16 -2.28 -17.77
C GLU A 88 5.92 -2.70 -18.58
N ILE A 89 4.73 -2.21 -18.24
CA ILE A 89 3.48 -2.60 -18.92
C ILE A 89 3.15 -1.73 -20.15
N ALA A 90 3.85 -0.61 -20.36
CA ALA A 90 3.63 0.29 -21.48
C ALA A 90 3.78 -0.41 -22.85
N ALA A 91 4.69 -1.42 -22.95
CA ALA A 91 4.88 -2.23 -24.16
C ALA A 91 3.61 -3.03 -24.55
N PHE A 92 2.62 -3.15 -23.68
CA PHE A 92 1.35 -3.82 -23.93
C PHE A 92 0.18 -2.87 -24.23
N ASN A 93 0.47 -1.62 -24.57
CA ASN A 93 -0.50 -0.54 -24.77
C ASN A 93 -1.36 -0.27 -23.52
N ILE A 94 -0.75 -0.34 -22.35
CA ILE A 94 -1.36 0.03 -21.08
C ILE A 94 -0.76 1.35 -20.63
N SER A 95 -1.59 2.35 -20.38
CA SER A 95 -1.17 3.67 -19.92
C SER A 95 -1.67 3.97 -18.51
N LEU A 96 -0.94 4.82 -17.80
CA LEU A 96 -1.34 5.33 -16.49
C LEU A 96 -1.81 6.77 -16.60
N VAL A 97 -2.92 7.09 -15.93
CA VAL A 97 -3.42 8.45 -15.70
C VAL A 97 -3.36 8.73 -14.22
N ILE A 98 -2.54 9.71 -13.82
CA ILE A 98 -2.29 9.98 -12.41
C ILE A 98 -2.98 11.28 -12.01
N LYS A 99 -3.73 11.23 -10.92
CA LYS A 99 -4.35 12.38 -10.26
C LYS A 99 -3.91 12.43 -8.81
N GLU A 100 -3.52 13.61 -8.38
CA GLU A 100 -3.07 13.87 -7.03
C GLU A 100 -4.15 14.62 -6.27
N PHE A 101 -4.53 14.14 -5.09
CA PHE A 101 -5.48 14.83 -4.22
C PHE A 101 -4.81 15.40 -2.98
N ASP A 102 -5.36 16.52 -2.50
CA ASP A 102 -4.91 17.14 -1.25
C ASP A 102 -5.65 16.52 -0.06
N ARG A 103 -4.91 16.02 0.94
CA ARG A 103 -5.51 15.42 2.15
C ARG A 103 -6.07 16.45 3.13
N ASP A 104 -5.62 17.69 3.02
CA ASP A 104 -6.03 18.81 3.88
C ASP A 104 -7.19 19.60 3.24
N GLU A 105 -7.55 19.34 1.98
CA GLU A 105 -8.63 19.97 1.25
C GLU A 105 -9.87 19.05 1.19
N GLU A 106 -10.98 19.54 1.73
CA GLU A 106 -12.24 18.80 1.77
C GLU A 106 -12.71 18.45 0.36
N ASN A 107 -13.11 17.21 0.16
CA ASN A 107 -13.62 16.66 -1.10
C ASN A 107 -12.62 16.55 -2.27
N SER A 108 -11.36 16.90 -2.08
CA SER A 108 -10.32 16.84 -3.12
C SER A 108 -10.19 15.44 -3.73
N LEU A 109 -10.23 14.38 -2.91
CA LEU A 109 -10.20 12.99 -3.39
C LEU A 109 -11.34 12.69 -4.37
N ASN A 110 -12.58 13.13 -4.04
CA ASN A 110 -13.74 12.88 -4.91
C ASN A 110 -13.66 13.69 -6.21
N GLU A 111 -13.15 14.92 -6.17
CA GLU A 111 -13.02 15.78 -7.34
C GLU A 111 -11.99 15.23 -8.33
N GLU A 112 -10.81 14.88 -7.85
CA GLU A 112 -9.76 14.27 -8.67
C GLU A 112 -10.17 12.87 -9.16
N GLY A 113 -10.89 12.12 -8.32
CA GLY A 113 -11.46 10.83 -8.71
C GLY A 113 -12.48 10.92 -9.84
N LYS A 114 -13.34 11.94 -9.85
CA LYS A 114 -14.28 12.20 -10.95
C LYS A 114 -13.55 12.51 -12.25
N GLN A 115 -12.48 13.31 -12.20
CA GLN A 115 -11.66 13.58 -13.38
C GLN A 115 -11.07 12.27 -13.96
N LEU A 116 -10.63 11.32 -13.13
CA LEU A 116 -10.19 10.00 -13.61
C LEU A 116 -11.30 9.24 -14.34
N ILE A 117 -12.55 9.29 -13.83
CA ILE A 117 -13.70 8.66 -14.49
C ILE A 117 -13.96 9.30 -15.85
N GLU A 118 -13.87 10.64 -15.96
CA GLU A 118 -14.03 11.39 -17.21
C GLU A 118 -12.95 11.07 -18.24
N GLU A 119 -11.75 10.67 -17.80
CA GLU A 119 -10.66 10.16 -18.66
C GLU A 119 -10.93 8.78 -19.25
N ASN A 120 -12.07 8.15 -18.92
CA ASN A 120 -12.45 6.80 -19.34
C ASN A 120 -11.38 5.75 -19.00
N VAL A 121 -10.99 5.69 -17.74
CA VAL A 121 -10.07 4.68 -17.23
C VAL A 121 -10.77 3.32 -17.09
N ASP A 122 -10.05 2.23 -17.34
CA ASP A 122 -10.57 0.86 -17.25
C ASP A 122 -10.53 0.28 -15.83
N ALA A 123 -9.69 0.85 -14.97
CA ALA A 123 -9.59 0.50 -13.56
C ALA A 123 -8.90 1.61 -12.77
N ILE A 124 -9.09 1.63 -11.45
CA ILE A 124 -8.51 2.67 -10.58
C ILE A 124 -7.74 2.03 -9.43
N ALA A 125 -6.47 2.44 -9.25
CA ALA A 125 -5.72 2.21 -8.02
C ALA A 125 -5.80 3.46 -7.14
N LEU A 126 -6.11 3.29 -5.84
CA LEU A 126 -6.20 4.43 -4.94
C LEU A 126 -5.62 4.14 -3.55
N ALA A 127 -5.10 5.21 -2.90
CA ALA A 127 -4.76 5.24 -1.49
C ALA A 127 -5.94 5.78 -0.68
N PRO A 128 -6.73 4.95 0.02
CA PRO A 128 -7.93 5.39 0.71
C PRO A 128 -7.62 6.00 2.10
N VAL A 129 -6.73 6.99 2.14
CA VAL A 129 -6.26 7.60 3.40
C VAL A 129 -7.32 8.46 4.08
N ILE A 130 -8.25 9.04 3.32
CA ILE A 130 -9.43 9.77 3.82
C ILE A 130 -10.63 8.82 3.72
N GLN A 131 -10.83 8.00 4.76
CA GLN A 131 -11.77 6.87 4.76
C GLN A 131 -13.18 7.22 4.26
N LYS A 132 -13.76 8.33 4.74
CA LYS A 132 -15.13 8.75 4.40
C LYS A 132 -15.27 9.10 2.92
N GLU A 133 -14.34 9.90 2.39
CA GLU A 133 -14.35 10.30 0.98
C GLU A 133 -14.04 9.12 0.07
N ALA A 134 -13.02 8.33 0.41
CA ALA A 134 -12.63 7.15 -0.36
C ALA A 134 -13.77 6.12 -0.43
N PHE A 135 -14.50 5.90 0.66
CA PHE A 135 -15.67 5.01 0.67
C PHE A 135 -16.80 5.53 -0.24
N SER A 136 -17.07 6.85 -0.20
CA SER A 136 -18.06 7.48 -1.08
C SER A 136 -17.64 7.35 -2.55
N PHE A 137 -16.37 7.62 -2.84
CA PHE A 137 -15.80 7.51 -4.19
C PHE A 137 -15.90 6.09 -4.74
N VAL A 138 -15.44 5.09 -3.97
CA VAL A 138 -15.49 3.67 -4.37
C VAL A 138 -16.92 3.23 -4.67
N LYS A 139 -17.90 3.65 -3.88
CA LYS A 139 -19.33 3.39 -4.17
C LYS A 139 -19.83 4.01 -5.48
N SER A 140 -19.21 5.09 -5.93
CA SER A 140 -19.59 5.75 -7.19
C SER A 140 -19.02 5.05 -8.43
N LEU A 141 -18.03 4.17 -8.27
CA LEU A 141 -17.32 3.52 -9.37
C LEU A 141 -18.17 2.48 -10.14
N LYS A 142 -19.27 2.01 -9.55
CA LYS A 142 -20.18 1.00 -10.15
C LYS A 142 -19.41 -0.23 -10.66
N ASP A 143 -19.17 -0.28 -11.99
CA ASP A 143 -18.53 -1.41 -12.68
C ASP A 143 -17.03 -1.22 -12.92
N ILE A 144 -16.45 -0.06 -12.55
CA ILE A 144 -15.01 0.18 -12.69
C ILE A 144 -14.28 -0.58 -11.57
N PRO A 145 -13.46 -1.59 -11.90
CA PRO A 145 -12.68 -2.31 -10.91
C PRO A 145 -11.65 -1.37 -10.24
N TYR A 146 -11.35 -1.64 -8.97
CA TYR A 146 -10.41 -0.83 -8.22
C TYR A 146 -9.50 -1.68 -7.35
N ALA A 147 -8.29 -1.16 -7.08
CA ALA A 147 -7.29 -1.75 -6.22
C ALA A 147 -6.85 -0.74 -5.14
N PHE A 148 -6.38 -1.23 -4.01
CA PHE A 148 -5.88 -0.40 -2.93
C PHE A 148 -4.37 -0.57 -2.71
N PHE A 149 -3.73 0.51 -2.33
CA PHE A 149 -2.39 0.55 -1.77
C PHE A 149 -2.37 1.44 -0.52
N ASP A 150 -1.36 1.31 0.33
CA ASP A 150 -1.17 1.98 1.62
C ASP A 150 -2.22 1.63 2.67
N SER A 151 -3.47 1.86 2.39
CA SER A 151 -4.60 1.68 3.30
C SER A 151 -5.70 0.84 2.68
N SER A 152 -6.66 0.38 3.50
CA SER A 152 -7.86 -0.34 3.07
C SER A 152 -9.12 0.33 3.59
N ILE A 153 -10.25 -0.06 3.02
CA ILE A 153 -11.59 0.36 3.47
C ILE A 153 -12.36 -0.89 3.91
N THR A 154 -12.86 -0.87 5.14
CA THR A 154 -13.71 -1.95 5.65
C THR A 154 -14.98 -2.10 4.78
N ASN A 155 -15.32 -3.34 4.43
CA ASN A 155 -16.47 -3.68 3.57
C ASN A 155 -16.37 -3.19 2.11
N ALA A 156 -15.19 -2.85 1.61
CA ALA A 156 -14.92 -2.72 0.19
C ALA A 156 -14.52 -4.08 -0.42
N SER A 157 -14.60 -4.16 -1.76
CA SER A 157 -14.24 -5.38 -2.51
C SER A 157 -13.28 -5.03 -3.64
N PRO A 158 -12.05 -4.61 -3.33
CA PRO A 158 -11.05 -4.33 -4.35
C PRO A 158 -10.60 -5.61 -5.05
N ILE A 159 -10.15 -5.48 -6.29
CA ILE A 159 -9.54 -6.60 -7.03
C ILE A 159 -8.17 -6.98 -6.50
N SER A 160 -7.46 -6.06 -5.85
CA SER A 160 -6.17 -6.29 -5.16
C SER A 160 -5.96 -5.28 -4.03
N GLU A 161 -5.23 -5.71 -3.00
CA GLU A 161 -4.79 -4.87 -1.88
C GLU A 161 -3.31 -5.10 -1.61
N ASN A 162 -2.49 -4.08 -1.79
CA ASN A 162 -1.07 -4.11 -1.47
C ASN A 162 -0.80 -3.19 -0.29
N ILE A 163 -1.11 -3.69 0.90
CA ILE A 163 -1.09 -2.94 2.17
C ILE A 163 -0.35 -3.70 3.26
N GLN A 164 0.18 -2.98 4.22
CA GLN A 164 0.67 -3.55 5.47
C GLN A 164 -0.45 -3.58 6.51
N ILE A 165 -0.53 -4.63 7.33
CA ILE A 165 -1.50 -4.68 8.43
C ILE A 165 -1.05 -3.72 9.54
N ALA A 166 -1.61 -2.51 9.54
CA ALA A 166 -1.19 -1.42 10.42
C ALA A 166 -1.26 -1.76 11.92
N TYR A 167 -2.31 -2.46 12.37
CA TYR A 167 -2.41 -2.92 13.75
C TYR A 167 -1.24 -3.82 14.15
N LYS A 168 -0.89 -4.80 13.29
CA LYS A 168 0.25 -5.69 13.54
C LYS A 168 1.58 -4.94 13.52
N ALA A 169 1.71 -3.92 12.68
CA ALA A 169 2.91 -3.09 12.65
C ALA A 169 3.08 -2.29 13.96
N GLY A 170 2.00 -1.74 14.49
CA GLY A 170 2.01 -1.11 15.82
C GLY A 170 2.37 -2.08 16.95
N TRP A 171 1.82 -3.30 16.90
CA TRP A 171 2.17 -4.37 17.85
C TRP A 171 3.65 -4.75 17.76
N CYS A 172 4.21 -4.87 16.55
CA CYS A 172 5.63 -5.11 16.34
C CYS A 172 6.49 -3.96 16.90
N GLY A 173 6.07 -2.70 16.67
CA GLY A 173 6.75 -1.52 17.23
C GLY A 173 6.80 -1.57 18.76
N ALA A 174 5.72 -1.97 19.41
CA ALA A 174 5.69 -2.16 20.86
C ALA A 174 6.64 -3.28 21.33
N ARG A 175 6.70 -4.38 20.60
CA ARG A 175 7.67 -5.45 20.89
C ARG A 175 9.11 -4.95 20.75
N VAL A 176 9.42 -4.22 19.71
CA VAL A 176 10.76 -3.63 19.50
C VAL A 176 11.07 -2.63 20.60
N MET A 177 10.15 -1.76 20.98
CA MET A 177 10.31 -0.83 22.12
C MET A 177 10.65 -1.57 23.40
N GLN A 178 9.95 -2.65 23.70
CA GLN A 178 10.21 -3.48 24.89
C GLN A 178 11.61 -4.13 24.85
N LEU A 179 12.12 -4.52 23.68
CA LEU A 179 13.46 -5.10 23.55
C LEU A 179 14.56 -4.07 23.80
N PHE A 180 14.39 -2.83 23.36
CA PHE A 180 15.32 -1.74 23.64
C PHE A 180 15.27 -1.28 25.10
N SER A 181 14.08 -1.34 25.72
CA SER A 181 13.84 -0.80 27.06
C SER A 181 13.11 -1.83 27.96
N PRO A 182 13.75 -2.93 28.31
CA PRO A 182 13.06 -4.07 28.97
C PRO A 182 12.60 -3.77 30.40
N ASN A 183 13.25 -2.84 31.09
CA ASN A 183 13.01 -2.53 32.50
C ASN A 183 12.24 -1.21 32.70
N ASN A 184 11.90 -0.50 31.64
CA ASN A 184 11.28 0.81 31.65
C ASN A 184 9.85 0.72 31.13
N ASN A 185 8.98 1.62 31.59
CA ASN A 185 7.55 1.52 31.33
C ASN A 185 6.88 2.86 31.00
N ASN A 186 7.64 3.96 30.93
CA ASN A 186 7.09 5.29 30.63
C ASN A 186 7.18 5.56 29.13
N PHE A 187 6.30 4.93 28.37
CA PHE A 187 6.24 5.07 26.92
C PHE A 187 5.09 5.97 26.49
N ILE A 188 5.31 6.73 25.42
CA ILE A 188 4.28 7.54 24.77
C ILE A 188 4.06 7.11 23.33
N CYS A 189 2.83 7.28 22.85
CA CYS A 189 2.45 7.08 21.48
C CYS A 189 2.02 8.42 20.87
N LEU A 190 2.65 8.81 19.76
CA LEU A 190 2.40 10.07 19.08
C LEU A 190 1.81 9.84 17.70
N GLN A 191 0.65 10.46 17.46
CA GLN A 191 -0.07 10.47 16.18
C GLN A 191 -0.01 11.86 15.56
N MET A 192 0.25 11.94 14.25
CA MET A 192 0.35 13.22 13.55
C MET A 192 -0.94 13.64 12.85
N HIS A 193 -1.84 12.69 12.58
CA HIS A 193 -3.13 12.95 11.93
C HIS A 193 -4.23 12.11 12.59
N GLU A 194 -5.18 12.77 13.23
CA GLU A 194 -6.26 12.09 13.95
C GLU A 194 -7.15 11.21 13.05
N SER A 195 -7.40 11.65 11.83
CA SER A 195 -8.27 10.95 10.86
C SER A 195 -7.59 9.84 10.07
N ALA A 196 -6.27 9.70 10.16
CA ALA A 196 -5.54 8.71 9.37
C ALA A 196 -5.71 7.29 9.94
N TYR A 197 -6.47 6.46 9.24
CA TYR A 197 -6.82 5.10 9.65
C TYR A 197 -5.59 4.25 10.04
N ASN A 198 -4.55 4.24 9.21
CA ASN A 198 -3.34 3.47 9.50
C ASN A 198 -2.66 3.92 10.80
N GLN A 199 -2.63 5.24 11.08
CA GLN A 199 -2.02 5.76 12.31
C GLN A 199 -2.82 5.35 13.55
N GLN A 200 -4.16 5.39 13.47
CA GLN A 200 -5.03 4.91 14.55
C GLN A 200 -4.80 3.42 14.82
N GLN A 201 -4.74 2.59 13.78
CA GLN A 201 -4.51 1.15 13.91
C GLN A 201 -3.12 0.82 14.46
N ARG A 202 -2.08 1.57 14.06
CA ARG A 202 -0.72 1.44 14.62
C ARG A 202 -0.69 1.81 16.11
N ALA A 203 -1.30 2.93 16.48
CA ALA A 203 -1.44 3.34 17.87
C ALA A 203 -2.18 2.29 18.69
N GLN A 204 -3.30 1.78 18.18
CA GLN A 204 -4.07 0.75 18.87
C GLN A 204 -3.26 -0.53 19.07
N GLY A 205 -2.53 -0.99 18.05
CA GLY A 205 -1.66 -2.17 18.18
C GLY A 205 -0.55 -1.99 19.22
N PHE A 206 0.05 -0.80 19.28
CA PHE A 206 1.06 -0.46 20.26
C PHE A 206 0.49 -0.44 21.69
N ILE A 207 -0.66 0.21 21.88
CA ILE A 207 -1.34 0.32 23.17
C ILE A 207 -1.78 -1.06 23.68
N ASP A 208 -2.40 -1.87 22.83
CA ASP A 208 -2.93 -3.19 23.22
C ASP A 208 -1.83 -4.16 23.62
N PHE A 209 -0.65 -4.07 23.00
CA PHE A 209 0.51 -4.84 23.41
C PHE A 209 0.91 -4.56 24.87
N PHE A 210 1.01 -3.31 25.24
CA PHE A 210 1.40 -2.92 26.61
C PHE A 210 0.26 -3.08 27.61
N LYS A 211 -0.99 -2.92 27.19
CA LYS A 211 -2.16 -3.18 28.01
C LYS A 211 -2.19 -4.64 28.54
N GLN A 212 -1.76 -5.62 27.73
CA GLN A 212 -1.64 -7.02 28.18
C GLN A 212 -0.62 -7.21 29.33
N LYS A 213 0.26 -6.23 29.51
CA LYS A 213 1.30 -6.21 30.55
C LYS A 213 0.97 -5.27 31.71
N ASN A 214 -0.24 -4.70 31.72
CA ASN A 214 -0.68 -3.68 32.65
C ASN A 214 0.20 -2.40 32.65
N ILE A 215 0.79 -2.06 31.50
CA ILE A 215 1.58 -0.86 31.32
C ILE A 215 0.70 0.17 30.57
N PRO A 216 0.32 1.29 31.20
CA PRO A 216 -0.48 2.32 30.57
C PRO A 216 0.37 3.11 29.55
N ILE A 217 -0.19 3.36 28.36
CA ILE A 217 0.45 4.19 27.33
C ILE A 217 -0.29 5.52 27.23
N LYS A 218 0.42 6.62 27.37
CA LYS A 218 -0.10 7.95 27.07
C LYS A 218 -0.08 8.17 25.56
N THR A 219 -1.19 8.66 25.01
CA THR A 219 -1.31 8.95 23.58
C THR A 219 -1.51 10.43 23.36
N TYR A 220 -0.74 10.99 22.47
CA TYR A 220 -0.81 12.39 22.04
C TYR A 220 -1.10 12.44 20.56
N THR A 221 -2.00 13.37 20.16
CA THR A 221 -2.35 13.55 18.75
C THR A 221 -2.10 15.00 18.36
N TRP A 222 -1.23 15.19 17.36
CA TRP A 222 -1.03 16.51 16.78
C TRP A 222 -2.26 16.88 15.94
N LYS A 223 -2.88 18.01 16.29
CA LYS A 223 -3.96 18.64 15.52
C LYS A 223 -3.41 19.92 14.93
N ARG A 224 -3.42 20.03 13.61
CA ARG A 224 -2.99 21.24 12.91
C ARG A 224 -3.98 22.36 13.15
N GLU A 225 -3.81 23.08 14.24
CA GLU A 225 -4.60 24.26 14.58
C GLU A 225 -3.90 25.53 14.10
N LYS A 226 -4.68 26.54 13.65
CA LYS A 226 -4.15 27.81 13.12
C LYS A 226 -3.19 28.55 14.07
N ASN A 227 -3.31 28.34 15.37
CA ASN A 227 -2.58 29.09 16.40
C ASN A 227 -1.57 28.26 17.21
N LEU A 228 -1.44 26.96 16.97
CA LEU A 228 -0.51 26.09 17.67
C LEU A 228 0.60 25.63 16.72
N SER A 229 1.84 26.04 16.97
CA SER A 229 2.97 25.48 16.21
C SER A 229 3.32 24.08 16.71
N PHE A 230 3.84 23.25 15.82
CA PHE A 230 4.26 21.89 16.18
C PHE A 230 5.28 21.87 17.33
N ASN A 231 6.22 22.81 17.36
CA ASN A 231 7.20 22.91 18.45
C ASN A 231 6.53 23.19 19.80
N LYS A 232 5.53 24.08 19.85
CA LYS A 232 4.78 24.35 21.09
C LYS A 232 4.00 23.13 21.57
N PHE A 233 3.45 22.35 20.65
CA PHE A 233 2.82 21.08 20.99
C PHE A 233 3.82 20.10 21.62
N LEU A 234 5.01 19.98 21.05
CA LEU A 234 6.08 19.15 21.61
C LEU A 234 6.58 19.70 22.95
N ASP A 235 6.71 21.02 23.09
CA ASP A 235 7.06 21.66 24.38
C ASP A 235 6.09 21.23 25.49
N SER A 236 4.78 21.36 25.26
CA SER A 236 3.74 20.93 26.20
C SER A 236 3.80 19.42 26.49
N LEU A 237 4.02 18.59 25.46
CA LEU A 237 4.14 17.14 25.62
C LEU A 237 5.28 16.78 26.57
N PHE A 238 6.46 17.44 26.43
CA PHE A 238 7.61 17.16 27.29
C PHE A 238 7.50 17.79 28.67
N GLU A 239 6.78 18.91 28.82
CA GLU A 239 6.42 19.49 30.12
C GLU A 239 5.49 18.58 30.93
N ASP A 240 4.51 17.95 30.26
CA ASP A 240 3.56 17.02 30.86
C ASP A 240 4.17 15.65 31.21
N ASN A 241 5.36 15.34 30.68
CA ASN A 241 5.99 14.03 30.82
C ASN A 241 7.46 14.13 31.22
N ASN A 242 7.73 13.86 32.45
CA ASN A 242 9.10 13.73 32.96
C ASN A 242 9.59 12.28 32.74
N ASN A 243 10.86 12.11 32.34
CA ASN A 243 11.54 10.81 32.20
C ASN A 243 10.84 9.85 31.20
N ILE A 244 10.62 10.32 29.97
CA ILE A 244 10.11 9.46 28.89
C ILE A 244 11.18 8.41 28.53
N ASP A 245 10.84 7.12 28.59
CA ASP A 245 11.74 6.02 28.24
C ASP A 245 11.70 5.70 26.75
N GLY A 246 10.55 5.93 26.10
CA GLY A 246 10.41 5.70 24.68
C GLY A 246 9.23 6.40 24.03
N ILE A 247 9.43 6.77 22.78
CA ILE A 247 8.45 7.47 21.94
C ILE A 247 8.16 6.61 20.71
N PHE A 248 6.90 6.22 20.54
CA PHE A 248 6.42 5.56 19.35
C PHE A 248 5.66 6.54 18.46
N ILE A 249 6.14 6.73 17.23
CA ILE A 249 5.57 7.66 16.26
C ILE A 249 4.86 6.85 15.16
N THR A 250 3.61 7.16 14.89
CA THR A 250 2.75 6.34 14.02
C THR A 250 2.92 6.59 12.52
N ASN A 251 3.78 7.53 12.14
CA ASN A 251 4.05 7.92 10.75
C ASN A 251 5.52 8.29 10.53
N ASP A 252 5.81 8.89 9.40
CA ASP A 252 7.12 9.30 8.90
C ASP A 252 7.75 10.54 9.55
N ALA A 253 7.04 11.22 10.47
CA ALA A 253 7.57 12.38 11.19
C ALA A 253 8.63 12.04 12.26
N THR A 254 9.14 10.81 12.26
CA THR A 254 10.07 10.28 13.27
C THR A 254 11.36 11.10 13.37
N GLY A 255 11.97 11.46 12.24
CA GLY A 255 13.18 12.28 12.19
C GLY A 255 12.97 13.70 12.73
N LEU A 256 11.82 14.30 12.42
CA LEU A 256 11.46 15.61 12.94
C LEU A 256 11.39 15.61 14.47
N ILE A 257 10.79 14.56 15.05
CA ILE A 257 10.68 14.41 16.50
C ILE A 257 12.03 14.09 17.13
N SER A 258 12.84 13.24 16.49
CA SER A 258 14.20 12.94 16.91
C SER A 258 15.07 14.21 16.99
N LYS A 259 15.07 15.05 15.95
CA LYS A 259 15.78 16.34 15.93
C LYS A 259 15.31 17.29 17.03
N TYR A 260 14.01 17.26 17.35
CA TYR A 260 13.47 18.07 18.47
C TYR A 260 13.95 17.53 19.82
N VAL A 261 13.92 16.22 20.07
CA VAL A 261 14.38 15.58 21.31
C VAL A 261 15.85 15.90 21.58
N LEU A 262 16.70 15.85 20.55
CA LEU A 262 18.12 16.21 20.67
C LEU A 262 18.32 17.65 21.16
N LYS A 263 17.51 18.61 20.70
CA LYS A 263 17.61 20.01 21.10
C LYS A 263 17.19 20.25 22.56
N LYS A 264 16.46 19.33 23.18
CA LYS A 264 16.00 19.44 24.57
C LYS A 264 17.05 19.06 25.60
N GLU A 265 18.19 18.47 25.19
CA GLU A 265 19.30 18.07 26.09
C GLU A 265 18.78 17.31 27.33
N LEU A 266 17.92 16.31 27.11
CA LEU A 266 17.30 15.54 28.17
C LEU A 266 18.35 14.74 28.94
N LEU A 267 18.16 14.57 30.26
CA LEU A 267 19.01 13.74 31.10
C LEU A 267 19.08 12.29 30.63
N ASN A 268 17.93 11.76 30.17
CA ASN A 268 17.81 10.45 29.56
C ASN A 268 17.19 10.60 28.16
N THR A 269 17.91 10.19 27.14
CA THR A 269 17.40 10.20 25.76
C THR A 269 16.43 9.01 25.57
N PRO A 270 15.15 9.25 25.21
CA PRO A 270 14.19 8.19 25.00
C PRO A 270 14.54 7.35 23.76
N TYR A 271 14.22 6.05 23.77
CA TYR A 271 14.20 5.26 22.54
C TYR A 271 13.13 5.77 21.59
N ILE A 272 13.48 5.97 20.33
CA ILE A 272 12.56 6.50 19.31
C ILE A 272 12.32 5.42 18.27
N ILE A 273 11.06 5.05 18.08
CA ILE A 273 10.64 4.10 17.06
C ILE A 273 9.50 4.72 16.27
N GLY A 274 9.60 4.66 14.95
CA GLY A 274 8.56 5.19 14.09
C GLY A 274 8.48 4.50 12.75
N PHE A 275 7.92 5.18 11.76
CA PHE A 275 7.62 4.60 10.47
C PHE A 275 8.38 5.30 9.35
N ASP A 276 8.53 4.54 8.28
CA ASP A 276 8.96 4.92 6.94
C ASP A 276 10.40 5.42 6.84
N LEU A 277 11.14 4.76 5.94
CA LEU A 277 12.53 5.07 5.66
C LEU A 277 12.61 6.22 4.64
N VAL A 278 12.16 7.41 5.07
CA VAL A 278 12.34 8.66 4.34
C VAL A 278 13.70 9.26 4.67
N GLU A 279 14.19 10.25 3.91
CA GLU A 279 15.58 10.69 4.00
C GLU A 279 15.94 11.25 5.40
N ASP A 280 15.07 12.08 5.98
CA ASP A 280 15.26 12.60 7.34
C ASP A 280 15.34 11.49 8.40
N ASN A 281 14.48 10.48 8.30
CA ASN A 281 14.48 9.34 9.21
C ASN A 281 15.73 8.47 9.06
N LYS A 282 16.19 8.30 7.82
CA LYS A 282 17.40 7.55 7.50
C LYS A 282 18.65 8.20 8.08
N GLU A 283 18.76 9.52 7.93
CA GLU A 283 19.85 10.30 8.53
C GLU A 283 19.89 10.14 10.05
N GLU A 284 18.75 10.33 10.72
CA GLU A 284 18.65 10.22 12.17
C GLU A 284 18.86 8.79 12.69
N LEU A 285 18.48 7.77 11.91
CA LEU A 285 18.78 6.37 12.21
C LEU A 285 20.29 6.08 12.12
N LEU A 286 20.96 6.58 11.08
CA LEU A 286 22.41 6.47 10.91
C LEU A 286 23.20 7.14 12.04
N ASN A 287 22.72 8.29 12.50
CA ASN A 287 23.29 9.04 13.61
C ASN A 287 23.02 8.37 14.97
N GLY A 288 22.16 7.35 15.04
CA GLY A 288 21.78 6.65 16.27
C GLY A 288 20.74 7.38 17.13
N ASN A 289 20.12 8.41 16.59
CA ASN A 289 19.08 9.21 17.27
C ASN A 289 17.70 8.57 17.18
N ILE A 290 17.49 7.70 16.21
CA ILE A 290 16.32 6.81 16.07
C ILE A 290 16.79 5.39 16.35
N SER A 291 16.05 4.64 17.16
CA SER A 291 16.38 3.27 17.56
C SER A 291 15.97 2.25 16.50
N ALA A 292 14.81 2.43 15.88
CA ALA A 292 14.32 1.58 14.80
C ALA A 292 13.26 2.29 13.95
N ILE A 293 13.19 1.91 12.68
CA ILE A 293 12.14 2.33 11.74
C ILE A 293 11.37 1.09 11.27
N ILE A 294 10.06 1.19 11.24
CA ILE A 294 9.18 0.19 10.63
C ILE A 294 8.89 0.61 9.20
N SER A 295 9.39 -0.14 8.23
CA SER A 295 9.15 0.14 6.82
C SER A 295 7.94 -0.62 6.30
N GLN A 296 7.15 0.06 5.50
CA GLN A 296 6.00 -0.47 4.77
C GLN A 296 6.35 -0.88 3.34
N SER A 297 7.60 -0.74 2.92
CA SER A 297 8.04 -0.99 1.53
C SER A 297 7.17 -0.25 0.50
N PRO A 298 7.10 1.09 0.55
CA PRO A 298 6.15 1.88 -0.26
C PRO A 298 6.32 1.67 -1.77
N GLU A 299 7.55 1.56 -2.28
CA GLU A 299 7.79 1.26 -3.70
C GLU A 299 7.20 -0.10 -4.11
N THR A 300 7.32 -1.11 -3.24
CA THR A 300 6.73 -2.44 -3.48
C THR A 300 5.21 -2.39 -3.51
N GLN A 301 4.59 -1.59 -2.65
CA GLN A 301 3.13 -1.40 -2.65
C GLN A 301 2.66 -0.82 -3.98
N GLY A 302 3.26 0.28 -4.43
CA GLY A 302 2.92 0.92 -5.70
C GLY A 302 3.13 -0.01 -6.89
N TYR A 303 4.30 -0.64 -6.95
CA TYR A 303 4.65 -1.57 -8.02
C TYR A 303 3.68 -2.76 -8.09
N ASN A 304 3.47 -3.45 -6.98
CA ASN A 304 2.62 -4.64 -6.93
C ASN A 304 1.17 -4.32 -7.31
N THR A 305 0.65 -3.17 -6.89
CA THR A 305 -0.73 -2.77 -7.21
C THR A 305 -0.96 -2.66 -8.71
N ILE A 306 -0.05 -2.03 -9.44
CA ILE A 306 -0.13 -1.91 -10.90
C ILE A 306 0.06 -3.27 -11.56
N MET A 307 1.00 -4.08 -11.08
CA MET A 307 1.25 -5.41 -11.62
C MET A 307 0.09 -6.38 -11.36
N ASP A 308 -0.60 -6.27 -10.24
CA ASP A 308 -1.80 -7.05 -9.97
C ASP A 308 -2.96 -6.65 -10.90
N MET A 309 -3.19 -5.35 -11.09
CA MET A 309 -4.17 -4.85 -12.08
C MET A 309 -3.84 -5.38 -13.48
N TYR A 310 -2.57 -5.36 -13.89
CA TYR A 310 -2.11 -5.94 -15.14
C TYR A 310 -2.41 -7.44 -15.25
N LYS A 311 -2.08 -8.23 -14.22
CA LYS A 311 -2.34 -9.68 -14.19
C LYS A 311 -3.83 -9.98 -14.29
N ILE A 312 -4.66 -9.28 -13.51
CA ILE A 312 -6.11 -9.50 -13.47
C ILE A 312 -6.77 -9.06 -14.77
N LEU A 313 -6.54 -7.82 -15.16
CA LEU A 313 -7.34 -7.17 -16.21
C LEU A 313 -6.82 -7.48 -17.62
N PHE A 314 -5.50 -7.57 -17.76
CA PHE A 314 -4.89 -7.85 -19.07
C PHE A 314 -4.58 -9.32 -19.27
N LEU A 315 -3.90 -9.99 -18.34
CA LEU A 315 -3.56 -11.41 -18.47
C LEU A 315 -4.71 -12.35 -18.10
N LYS A 316 -5.76 -11.86 -17.41
CA LYS A 316 -6.89 -12.66 -16.90
C LYS A 316 -6.44 -13.78 -15.95
N GLN A 317 -5.50 -13.47 -15.08
CA GLN A 317 -4.86 -14.38 -14.12
C GLN A 317 -5.19 -13.98 -12.69
N GLU A 318 -6.43 -14.18 -12.25
CA GLU A 318 -6.89 -13.83 -10.91
C GLU A 318 -6.24 -14.69 -9.80
N ASP A 319 -5.88 -15.93 -10.12
CA ASP A 319 -5.29 -16.90 -9.18
C ASP A 319 -3.80 -16.61 -8.87
N ASN A 320 -3.15 -15.76 -9.66
CA ASN A 320 -1.71 -15.48 -9.55
C ASN A 320 -1.39 -14.18 -8.75
N ILE A 321 -2.36 -13.66 -8.00
CA ILE A 321 -2.17 -12.47 -7.18
C ILE A 321 -1.60 -12.89 -5.83
N ASN A 322 -0.59 -12.17 -5.38
CA ASN A 322 -0.09 -12.33 -4.02
C ASN A 322 -1.08 -11.71 -3.02
N LYS A 323 -1.84 -12.56 -2.33
CA LYS A 323 -2.79 -12.14 -1.27
C LYS A 323 -2.13 -11.94 0.09
N CYS A 324 -0.80 -12.04 0.18
CA CYS A 324 -0.10 -11.79 1.43
C CYS A 324 0.05 -10.30 1.67
N PRO A 325 -0.21 -9.82 2.88
CA PRO A 325 0.06 -8.43 3.23
C PRO A 325 1.55 -8.08 3.03
N ILE A 326 1.81 -6.80 2.78
CA ILE A 326 3.18 -6.27 2.73
C ILE A 326 3.89 -6.60 4.05
N PRO A 327 5.11 -7.14 4.02
CA PRO A 327 5.87 -7.50 5.22
C PRO A 327 6.13 -6.30 6.14
N ILE A 328 6.19 -6.57 7.44
CA ILE A 328 6.61 -5.59 8.44
C ILE A 328 8.12 -5.71 8.58
N ASN A 329 8.84 -4.76 8.00
CA ASN A 329 10.30 -4.73 8.04
C ASN A 329 10.77 -3.78 9.14
N ILE A 330 11.52 -4.32 10.10
CA ILE A 330 12.15 -3.53 11.16
C ILE A 330 13.58 -3.21 10.73
N ILE A 331 13.85 -1.92 10.61
CA ILE A 331 15.13 -1.40 10.17
C ILE A 331 15.81 -0.73 11.36
N ILE A 332 17.01 -1.17 11.63
CA ILE A 332 17.94 -0.58 12.59
C ILE A 332 19.19 -0.11 11.82
N LYS A 333 20.08 0.61 12.48
CA LYS A 333 21.29 1.15 11.85
C LYS A 333 22.09 0.07 11.12
N GLU A 334 22.19 -1.13 11.69
CA GLU A 334 23.03 -2.23 11.22
C GLU A 334 22.46 -2.96 10.00
N ASN A 335 21.16 -2.85 9.71
CA ASN A 335 20.52 -3.49 8.56
C ASN A 335 19.92 -2.49 7.57
N LEU A 336 20.35 -1.23 7.64
CA LEU A 336 19.91 -0.19 6.71
C LEU A 336 20.35 -0.57 5.29
N PRO A 337 19.41 -0.58 4.30
CA PRO A 337 19.68 -0.95 2.91
C PRO A 337 20.50 0.09 2.15
#